data_5e0a9d8f70f79ab8e983b7b7a5f88262
#
_entry.id   5e0a9d8f70f79ab8e983b7b7a5f88262
#
_cell.length_a   1.000
_cell.length_b   1.000
_cell.length_c   1.000
_cell.angle_alpha   90.00
_cell.angle_beta   90.00
_cell.angle_gamma   90.00
#
_symmetry.space_group_name_H-M   'P 1'
#
loop_
_entity.id
_entity.type
_entity.pdbx_description
1 polymer ?
#
loop_
_entity_poly.entity_id
_entity_poly.type
_entity_poly.pdbx_seq_one_letter_code
_entity_poly.pdbx_strand_id
1 'polypeptide(L)'
;MVLRASLLTCGICQVLISPDSLTGVEKYRTVLTLENVPEDVLEFRWYRGTDNSTGNMIFSYTPPNTRYPGPLYSGRENVTRTGSLVIRQSALNDTGYYTAEVGTSNGTQRATGWLEILKLRNNPGISANASANGSVLVEGMDSVAARCLTNSSNIKWYVNLVPTSGSNRITISPDGKTLDIHRVSRYDHSLQCAIEDFPEILQRSEEIPLTVAYGPDYVSLWTQPDVFDGVLTAAIGSSVQLECTCFSRPEPRYHWIHNGSLLSVSEENMTLPSLKWEQMGIYRCIVENTETQLAFYREVTIQPPRPQPTVHREFYISGSLVIFLIILASLGSAYICGMLVYSLFILCSRR
;
A
#
# COMPACT_ATOMS: atom_id res chain seq x y z
N MET A 1 33.57 19.91 -55.27
CA MET A 1 34.35 20.21 -54.06
C MET A 1 34.26 19.01 -53.15
N VAL A 2 35.27 18.11 -53.22
CA VAL A 2 35.24 16.80 -52.53
C VAL A 2 35.99 17.04 -51.20
N LEU A 3 35.25 16.99 -50.07
CA LEU A 3 35.83 16.99 -48.74
C LEU A 3 36.50 15.62 -48.51
N ARG A 4 37.81 15.61 -48.54
CA ARG A 4 38.64 14.52 -48.04
C ARG A 4 38.48 14.52 -46.50
N ALA A 5 37.78 13.50 -45.95
CA ALA A 5 37.90 13.15 -44.55
C ALA A 5 39.34 12.63 -44.35
N SER A 6 40.16 13.40 -43.65
CA SER A 6 41.43 12.94 -43.13
C SER A 6 41.13 11.92 -42.03
N LEU A 7 41.35 10.65 -42.32
CA LEU A 7 41.53 9.59 -41.32
C LEU A 7 42.76 10.01 -40.49
N LEU A 8 42.52 10.60 -39.34
CA LEU A 8 43.50 10.66 -38.26
C LEU A 8 43.81 9.21 -37.89
N THR A 9 44.95 8.71 -38.32
CA THR A 9 45.57 7.50 -37.76
C THR A 9 45.81 7.80 -36.29
N CYS A 10 44.94 7.26 -35.42
CA CYS A 10 45.19 7.20 -34.00
C CYS A 10 46.48 6.42 -33.80
N GLY A 11 47.55 7.13 -33.40
CA GLY A 11 48.75 6.51 -32.92
C GLY A 11 48.36 5.51 -31.80
N ILE A 12 49.08 4.40 -31.66
CA ILE A 12 48.83 3.28 -30.75
C ILE A 12 48.17 3.80 -29.46
N CYS A 13 46.85 3.59 -29.34
CA CYS A 13 46.12 3.94 -28.11
C CYS A 13 46.70 3.11 -26.95
N GLN A 14 47.39 3.80 -26.05
CA GLN A 14 47.98 3.15 -24.88
C GLN A 14 46.86 2.70 -23.93
N VAL A 15 47.00 1.53 -23.34
CA VAL A 15 46.08 1.04 -22.27
C VAL A 15 46.09 2.02 -21.12
N LEU A 16 44.91 2.35 -20.60
CA LEU A 16 44.71 3.25 -19.48
C LEU A 16 43.87 2.60 -18.41
N ILE A 17 44.09 2.99 -17.14
CA ILE A 17 43.17 2.74 -16.04
C ILE A 17 42.24 3.96 -15.96
N SER A 18 40.93 3.76 -16.07
CA SER A 18 39.94 4.82 -16.06
C SER A 18 39.02 4.72 -14.86
N PRO A 19 38.88 5.84 -14.12
CA PRO A 19 39.68 7.07 -14.13
C PRO A 19 41.06 6.84 -13.52
N ASP A 20 42.03 7.73 -13.84
CA ASP A 20 43.41 7.65 -13.31
C ASP A 20 43.49 7.67 -11.77
N SER A 21 42.55 8.35 -11.15
CA SER A 21 42.31 8.38 -9.71
C SER A 21 40.86 7.95 -9.43
N LEU A 22 40.71 6.79 -8.85
CA LEU A 22 39.39 6.22 -8.50
C LEU A 22 39.16 6.32 -6.99
N THR A 23 37.95 6.77 -6.61
CA THR A 23 37.50 6.76 -5.23
C THR A 23 36.54 5.58 -5.03
N GLY A 24 36.91 4.65 -4.16
CA GLY A 24 36.03 3.58 -3.71
C GLY A 24 35.52 3.83 -2.28
N VAL A 25 34.58 3.03 -1.81
CA VAL A 25 34.03 3.11 -0.46
C VAL A 25 34.24 1.79 0.27
N GLU A 26 34.65 1.87 1.53
CA GLU A 26 34.85 0.71 2.42
C GLU A 26 33.63 -0.21 2.43
N LYS A 27 33.85 -1.53 2.38
CA LYS A 27 32.84 -2.60 2.34
C LYS A 27 32.06 -2.72 1.02
N TYR A 28 32.23 -1.81 0.09
CA TYR A 28 31.63 -1.88 -1.24
C TYR A 28 32.60 -2.51 -2.26
N ARG A 29 32.05 -2.85 -3.41
CA ARG A 29 32.83 -3.36 -4.53
C ARG A 29 33.44 -2.18 -5.30
N THR A 30 34.75 -2.27 -5.58
CA THR A 30 35.49 -1.30 -6.42
C THR A 30 35.95 -1.97 -7.69
N VAL A 31 35.92 -1.25 -8.80
CA VAL A 31 36.34 -1.73 -10.12
C VAL A 31 37.31 -0.75 -10.73
N LEU A 32 38.56 -1.21 -10.96
CA LEU A 32 39.58 -0.49 -11.76
C LEU A 32 39.42 -0.90 -13.22
N THR A 33 38.82 -0.02 -14.01
CA THR A 33 38.46 -0.33 -15.40
C THR A 33 39.67 -0.08 -16.32
N LEU A 34 39.93 -1.01 -17.24
CA LEU A 34 40.89 -0.80 -18.34
C LEU A 34 40.18 -0.26 -19.59
N GLU A 35 40.77 0.77 -20.18
CA GLU A 35 40.35 1.35 -21.46
C GLU A 35 41.43 1.17 -22.51
N ASN A 36 41.10 1.29 -23.77
CA ASN A 36 41.96 1.11 -24.93
C ASN A 36 42.68 -0.25 -24.94
N VAL A 37 42.02 -1.29 -24.48
CA VAL A 37 42.56 -2.65 -24.46
C VAL A 37 42.63 -3.19 -25.88
N PRO A 38 43.83 -3.65 -26.35
CA PRO A 38 43.97 -4.27 -27.67
C PRO A 38 43.09 -5.50 -27.87
N GLU A 39 42.77 -5.85 -29.11
CA GLU A 39 41.99 -7.05 -29.43
C GLU A 39 42.78 -8.36 -29.29
N ASP A 40 44.10 -8.28 -29.46
CA ASP A 40 45.03 -9.43 -29.49
C ASP A 40 45.64 -9.75 -28.11
N VAL A 41 44.88 -9.57 -27.04
CA VAL A 41 45.36 -9.81 -25.68
C VAL A 41 45.61 -11.27 -25.44
N LEU A 42 46.81 -11.58 -24.91
CA LEU A 42 47.24 -12.88 -24.46
C LEU A 42 47.07 -13.05 -22.95
N GLU A 43 47.34 -12.00 -22.18
CA GLU A 43 47.30 -12.05 -20.72
C GLU A 43 47.10 -10.68 -20.09
N PHE A 44 46.38 -10.62 -18.97
CA PHE A 44 46.27 -9.48 -18.06
C PHE A 44 46.94 -9.81 -16.74
N ARG A 45 47.78 -8.92 -16.22
CA ARG A 45 48.39 -9.03 -14.89
C ARG A 45 48.15 -7.77 -14.09
N TRP A 46 47.78 -7.90 -12.85
CA TRP A 46 47.58 -6.80 -11.93
C TRP A 46 48.54 -6.86 -10.77
N TYR A 47 49.13 -5.75 -10.43
CA TYR A 47 50.13 -5.56 -9.41
C TYR A 47 49.68 -4.50 -8.40
N ARG A 48 50.12 -4.67 -7.15
CA ARG A 48 50.04 -3.62 -6.14
C ARG A 48 51.30 -2.74 -6.21
N GLY A 49 51.08 -1.41 -6.23
CA GLY A 49 52.18 -0.46 -6.41
C GLY A 49 52.39 -0.02 -7.88
N THR A 50 53.50 0.65 -8.11
CA THR A 50 53.87 1.23 -9.41
C THR A 50 54.82 0.35 -10.22
N ASP A 51 55.27 -0.77 -9.67
CA ASP A 51 56.16 -1.71 -10.33
C ASP A 51 55.45 -3.04 -10.69
N ASN A 52 56.17 -3.88 -11.46
CA ASN A 52 55.67 -5.19 -11.88
C ASN A 52 56.51 -6.35 -11.27
N SER A 53 57.06 -6.13 -10.11
CA SER A 53 57.77 -7.21 -9.41
C SER A 53 56.82 -8.38 -9.11
N THR A 54 57.31 -9.61 -9.26
CA THR A 54 56.51 -10.82 -9.07
C THR A 54 55.95 -10.92 -7.65
N GLY A 55 56.65 -10.34 -6.66
CA GLY A 55 56.19 -10.27 -5.27
C GLY A 55 54.95 -9.37 -5.08
N ASN A 56 54.73 -8.40 -5.97
CA ASN A 56 53.64 -7.46 -5.91
C ASN A 56 52.44 -7.87 -6.76
N MET A 57 52.50 -9.02 -7.43
CA MET A 57 51.38 -9.51 -8.25
C MET A 57 50.19 -9.89 -7.40
N ILE A 58 49.03 -9.33 -7.79
CA ILE A 58 47.74 -9.66 -7.19
C ILE A 58 47.12 -10.82 -7.96
N PHE A 59 47.00 -10.69 -9.29
CA PHE A 59 46.25 -11.61 -10.10
C PHE A 59 46.70 -11.61 -11.57
N SER A 60 46.72 -12.80 -12.19
CA SER A 60 46.91 -12.95 -13.62
C SER A 60 45.72 -13.65 -14.25
N TYR A 61 45.31 -13.21 -15.42
CA TYR A 61 44.20 -13.77 -16.19
C TYR A 61 44.61 -13.93 -17.67
N THR A 62 44.59 -15.18 -18.13
CA THR A 62 44.79 -15.52 -19.53
C THR A 62 43.46 -15.97 -20.14
N PRO A 63 42.94 -15.23 -21.11
CA PRO A 63 41.70 -15.65 -21.82
C PRO A 63 41.86 -17.03 -22.45
N PRO A 64 40.80 -17.87 -22.54
CA PRO A 64 39.43 -17.48 -22.16
C PRO A 64 39.11 -17.69 -20.67
N ASN A 65 39.84 -18.53 -19.91
CA ASN A 65 39.40 -18.90 -18.56
C ASN A 65 40.52 -19.16 -17.55
N THR A 66 41.80 -19.05 -17.91
CA THR A 66 42.90 -19.39 -16.99
C THR A 66 43.19 -18.23 -16.05
N ARG A 67 43.22 -18.52 -14.74
CA ARG A 67 43.35 -17.49 -13.69
C ARG A 67 44.34 -17.96 -12.65
N TYR A 68 45.31 -17.12 -12.33
CA TYR A 68 46.33 -17.42 -11.33
C TYR A 68 46.37 -16.31 -10.28
N PRO A 69 46.12 -16.67 -8.99
CA PRO A 69 46.34 -15.74 -7.90
C PRO A 69 47.82 -15.49 -7.70
N GLY A 70 48.21 -14.23 -7.49
CA GLY A 70 49.57 -13.84 -7.16
C GLY A 70 49.85 -13.85 -5.65
N PRO A 71 51.09 -13.53 -5.23
CA PRO A 71 51.44 -13.47 -3.82
C PRO A 71 50.65 -12.50 -2.98
N LEU A 72 50.16 -11.39 -3.57
CA LEU A 72 49.31 -10.39 -2.87
C LEU A 72 47.82 -10.63 -3.03
N TYR A 73 47.39 -11.75 -3.60
CA TYR A 73 45.98 -12.08 -3.69
C TYR A 73 45.34 -12.31 -2.32
N SER A 74 44.31 -11.53 -1.99
CA SER A 74 43.63 -11.59 -0.69
C SER A 74 42.36 -12.47 -0.66
N GLY A 75 41.97 -13.01 -1.82
CA GLY A 75 40.68 -13.70 -1.98
C GLY A 75 39.51 -12.79 -2.39
N ARG A 76 39.71 -11.50 -2.37
CA ARG A 76 38.68 -10.47 -2.71
C ARG A 76 38.76 -9.97 -4.14
N GLU A 77 39.90 -10.14 -4.78
CA GLU A 77 40.19 -9.65 -6.12
C GLU A 77 39.74 -10.64 -7.20
N ASN A 78 39.35 -10.10 -8.35
CA ASN A 78 39.10 -10.88 -9.55
C ASN A 78 39.33 -10.00 -10.79
N VAL A 79 39.66 -10.62 -11.91
CA VAL A 79 39.81 -9.92 -13.18
C VAL A 79 38.65 -10.28 -14.10
N THR A 80 38.02 -9.26 -14.70
CA THR A 80 36.95 -9.43 -15.68
C THR A 80 37.48 -9.98 -17.00
N ARG A 81 36.59 -10.40 -17.90
CA ARG A 81 37.00 -10.81 -19.26
C ARG A 81 37.65 -9.67 -20.07
N THR A 82 37.32 -8.43 -19.73
CA THR A 82 37.87 -7.19 -20.35
C THR A 82 39.14 -6.74 -19.65
N GLY A 83 39.69 -7.49 -18.70
CA GLY A 83 40.92 -7.19 -17.99
C GLY A 83 40.79 -6.27 -16.78
N SER A 84 39.62 -5.71 -16.49
CA SER A 84 39.40 -4.82 -15.33
C SER A 84 39.53 -5.55 -14.01
N LEU A 85 40.19 -4.96 -12.99
CA LEU A 85 40.32 -5.50 -11.64
C LEU A 85 39.08 -5.16 -10.80
N VAL A 86 38.49 -6.18 -10.19
CA VAL A 86 37.37 -6.06 -9.26
C VAL A 86 37.85 -6.43 -7.86
N ILE A 87 37.68 -5.52 -6.91
CA ILE A 87 37.97 -5.75 -5.48
C ILE A 87 36.61 -5.82 -4.76
N ARG A 88 36.29 -6.95 -4.15
CA ARG A 88 35.08 -7.14 -3.34
C ARG A 88 35.33 -6.70 -1.91
N GLN A 89 34.32 -6.08 -1.28
CA GLN A 89 34.42 -5.63 0.11
C GLN A 89 35.71 -4.83 0.36
N SER A 90 35.91 -3.77 -0.42
CA SER A 90 37.09 -2.92 -0.34
C SER A 90 37.35 -2.47 1.10
N ALA A 91 38.60 -2.47 1.51
CA ALA A 91 39.05 -2.08 2.83
C ALA A 91 39.97 -0.85 2.72
N LEU A 92 40.11 -0.08 3.80
CA LEU A 92 40.94 1.13 3.82
C LEU A 92 42.39 0.89 3.39
N ASN A 93 42.93 -0.31 3.69
CA ASN A 93 44.27 -0.72 3.29
C ASN A 93 44.41 -1.09 1.80
N ASP A 94 43.29 -1.10 1.06
CA ASP A 94 43.33 -1.21 -0.42
C ASP A 94 43.70 0.13 -1.11
N THR A 95 43.75 1.23 -0.37
CA THR A 95 44.22 2.55 -0.87
C THR A 95 45.67 2.45 -1.34
N GLY A 96 45.96 2.89 -2.58
CA GLY A 96 47.31 2.90 -3.12
C GLY A 96 47.34 2.75 -4.64
N TYR A 97 48.56 2.64 -5.15
CA TYR A 97 48.76 2.45 -6.60
C TYR A 97 48.49 1.01 -7.01
N TYR A 98 47.90 0.88 -8.20
CA TYR A 98 47.70 -0.39 -8.90
C TYR A 98 48.26 -0.27 -10.30
N THR A 99 48.97 -1.28 -10.75
CA THR A 99 49.52 -1.35 -12.10
C THR A 99 48.94 -2.55 -12.84
N ALA A 100 48.40 -2.29 -14.03
CA ALA A 100 47.97 -3.31 -14.98
C ALA A 100 49.01 -3.51 -16.04
N GLU A 101 49.31 -4.76 -16.37
CA GLU A 101 50.04 -5.13 -17.59
C GLU A 101 49.13 -5.91 -18.53
N VAL A 102 49.15 -5.54 -19.78
CA VAL A 102 48.40 -6.19 -20.87
C VAL A 102 49.39 -6.74 -21.85
N GLY A 103 49.57 -8.02 -21.88
CA GLY A 103 50.44 -8.76 -22.81
C GLY A 103 49.70 -9.03 -24.11
N THR A 104 50.34 -8.66 -25.24
CA THR A 104 49.84 -8.91 -26.59
C THR A 104 50.89 -9.62 -27.42
N SER A 105 50.55 -10.06 -28.63
CA SER A 105 51.52 -10.63 -29.59
C SER A 105 52.68 -9.65 -29.96
N ASN A 106 52.44 -8.34 -29.86
CA ASN A 106 53.36 -7.30 -30.25
C ASN A 106 54.18 -6.69 -29.08
N GLY A 107 53.94 -7.15 -27.86
CA GLY A 107 54.59 -6.67 -26.65
C GLY A 107 53.66 -6.42 -25.49
N THR A 108 54.20 -5.77 -24.46
CA THR A 108 53.42 -5.53 -23.20
C THR A 108 53.15 -4.03 -23.05
N GLN A 109 51.92 -3.70 -22.78
CA GLN A 109 51.50 -2.31 -22.42
C GLN A 109 51.23 -2.27 -20.90
N ARG A 110 51.46 -1.10 -20.29
CA ARG A 110 51.32 -0.89 -18.87
C ARG A 110 50.51 0.38 -18.58
N ALA A 111 49.64 0.30 -17.60
CA ALA A 111 48.91 1.44 -17.04
C ALA A 111 49.00 1.39 -15.52
N THR A 112 49.10 2.57 -14.88
CA THR A 112 49.13 2.73 -13.44
C THR A 112 48.08 3.74 -13.03
N GLY A 113 47.31 3.42 -11.99
CA GLY A 113 46.27 4.29 -11.43
C GLY A 113 46.29 4.29 -9.90
N TRP A 114 45.72 5.34 -9.34
CA TRP A 114 45.55 5.48 -7.89
C TRP A 114 44.16 5.10 -7.47
N LEU A 115 44.03 4.27 -6.41
CA LEU A 115 42.79 3.95 -5.75
C LEU A 115 42.79 4.55 -4.35
N GLU A 116 41.77 5.32 -3.99
CA GLU A 116 41.53 5.81 -2.67
C GLU A 116 40.25 5.14 -2.10
N ILE A 117 40.33 4.46 -0.97
CA ILE A 117 39.16 3.91 -0.28
C ILE A 117 38.77 4.82 0.86
N LEU A 118 37.58 5.40 0.76
CA LEU A 118 37.01 6.26 1.78
C LEU A 118 36.30 5.42 2.85
N LYS A 119 36.46 5.85 4.09
CA LYS A 119 35.81 5.20 5.22
C LYS A 119 34.31 5.43 5.17
N LEU A 120 33.54 4.34 5.26
CA LEU A 120 32.09 4.42 5.45
C LEU A 120 31.81 4.93 6.87
N ARG A 121 30.97 5.96 7.01
CA ARG A 121 30.48 6.42 8.32
C ARG A 121 29.53 5.39 8.92
N ASN A 122 29.31 5.49 10.22
CA ASN A 122 28.28 4.70 10.87
C ASN A 122 26.88 5.17 10.41
N ASN A 123 25.91 4.28 10.43
CA ASN A 123 24.53 4.65 10.20
C ASN A 123 24.13 5.79 11.16
N PRO A 124 23.31 6.76 10.71
CA PRO A 124 22.81 7.79 11.58
C PRO A 124 21.92 7.19 12.66
N GLY A 125 21.94 7.77 13.85
CA GLY A 125 20.92 7.52 14.85
C GLY A 125 19.67 8.34 14.55
N ILE A 126 18.55 7.94 15.14
CA ILE A 126 17.31 8.71 15.11
C ILE A 126 16.72 8.78 16.50
N SER A 127 16.19 9.92 16.88
CA SER A 127 15.42 10.09 18.11
C SER A 127 14.13 10.84 17.80
N ALA A 128 13.06 10.51 18.50
CA ALA A 128 11.80 11.24 18.39
C ALA A 128 11.39 11.78 19.76
N ASN A 129 10.45 12.72 19.78
CA ASN A 129 9.86 13.22 21.01
C ASN A 129 9.13 12.08 21.76
N ALA A 130 8.83 12.30 23.05
CA ALA A 130 8.23 11.28 23.92
C ALA A 130 6.91 10.71 23.38
N SER A 131 6.16 11.50 22.63
CA SER A 131 4.89 11.09 22.01
C SER A 131 5.06 10.00 20.94
N ALA A 132 6.23 9.90 20.32
CA ALA A 132 6.49 8.88 19.31
C ALA A 132 7.15 7.60 19.87
N ASN A 133 7.66 7.63 21.11
CA ASN A 133 8.33 6.50 21.75
C ASN A 133 7.32 5.56 22.43
N GLY A 134 6.47 4.89 21.62
CA GLY A 134 5.57 3.83 22.11
C GLY A 134 4.24 4.32 22.68
N SER A 135 3.95 5.63 22.68
CA SER A 135 2.63 6.17 22.98
C SER A 135 1.74 6.12 21.73
N VAL A 136 0.44 5.97 21.95
CA VAL A 136 -0.56 6.05 20.89
C VAL A 136 -0.79 7.53 20.56
N LEU A 137 -0.68 7.87 19.27
CA LEU A 137 -0.94 9.22 18.75
C LEU A 137 -2.36 9.29 18.22
N VAL A 138 -3.01 10.44 18.36
CA VAL A 138 -4.38 10.64 17.85
C VAL A 138 -4.34 11.36 16.52
N GLU A 139 -4.98 10.77 15.50
CA GLU A 139 -5.05 11.31 14.14
C GLU A 139 -5.55 12.75 14.13
N GLY A 140 -4.85 13.65 13.42
CA GLY A 140 -5.23 15.04 13.24
C GLY A 140 -5.06 15.93 14.47
N MET A 141 -4.78 15.36 15.65
CA MET A 141 -4.61 16.08 16.91
C MET A 141 -3.15 16.18 17.32
N ASP A 142 -2.41 15.07 17.24
CA ASP A 142 -1.05 15.00 17.71
C ASP A 142 -0.02 15.33 16.62
N SER A 143 1.17 15.69 17.08
CA SER A 143 2.33 16.00 16.27
C SER A 143 3.53 15.13 16.68
N VAL A 144 4.44 14.89 15.74
CA VAL A 144 5.68 14.15 15.96
C VAL A 144 6.87 14.96 15.47
N ALA A 145 7.88 15.13 16.32
CA ALA A 145 9.17 15.68 15.95
C ALA A 145 10.24 14.59 16.05
N ALA A 146 10.98 14.36 14.98
CA ALA A 146 12.09 13.43 14.95
C ALA A 146 13.39 14.15 14.59
N ARG A 147 14.50 13.74 15.22
CA ARG A 147 15.82 14.28 14.99
C ARG A 147 16.79 13.20 14.50
N CYS A 148 17.47 13.46 13.39
CA CYS A 148 18.54 12.64 12.87
C CYS A 148 19.86 12.96 13.57
N LEU A 149 20.46 11.96 14.21
CA LEU A 149 21.67 12.08 15.01
C LEU A 149 22.89 11.80 14.13
N THR A 150 23.38 12.81 13.44
CA THR A 150 24.49 12.71 12.50
C THR A 150 25.25 14.05 12.41
N ASN A 151 26.51 13.95 11.98
CA ASN A 151 27.32 15.10 11.61
C ASN A 151 27.32 15.37 10.10
N SER A 152 26.61 14.55 9.30
CA SER A 152 26.42 14.81 7.87
C SER A 152 25.48 15.97 7.66
N SER A 153 25.70 16.71 6.58
CA SER A 153 24.80 17.77 6.10
C SER A 153 23.82 17.26 5.03
N ASN A 154 24.09 16.09 4.42
CA ASN A 154 23.24 15.52 3.40
C ASN A 154 22.31 14.47 4.00
N ILE A 155 21.19 14.94 4.55
CA ILE A 155 20.21 14.13 5.25
C ILE A 155 18.96 13.99 4.37
N LYS A 156 18.44 12.76 4.26
CA LYS A 156 17.18 12.43 3.59
C LYS A 156 16.22 11.84 4.62
N TRP A 157 14.98 12.30 4.61
CA TRP A 157 13.93 11.81 5.50
C TRP A 157 12.98 10.88 4.77
N TYR A 158 12.49 9.90 5.50
CA TYR A 158 11.54 8.90 5.02
C TYR A 158 10.37 8.78 5.98
N VAL A 159 9.16 8.82 5.43
CA VAL A 159 7.92 8.47 6.12
C VAL A 159 7.36 7.24 5.42
N ASN A 160 7.11 6.18 6.16
CA ASN A 160 6.69 4.88 5.61
C ASN A 160 7.65 4.35 4.53
N LEU A 161 8.96 4.52 4.72
CA LEU A 161 10.02 4.17 3.77
C LEU A 161 10.01 4.97 2.45
N VAL A 162 9.08 5.93 2.29
CA VAL A 162 9.00 6.81 1.13
C VAL A 162 9.77 8.12 1.42
N PRO A 163 10.65 8.57 0.53
CA PRO A 163 11.39 9.82 0.73
C PRO A 163 10.44 11.01 0.77
N THR A 164 10.65 11.91 1.72
CA THR A 164 9.85 13.13 1.86
C THR A 164 10.73 14.38 1.80
N SER A 165 10.26 15.39 1.08
CA SER A 165 10.90 16.71 0.99
C SER A 165 10.16 17.80 1.76
N GLY A 166 9.12 17.42 2.49
CA GLY A 166 8.21 18.34 3.17
C GLY A 166 6.88 18.52 2.43
N SER A 167 5.90 19.01 3.16
CA SER A 167 4.53 19.29 2.68
C SER A 167 3.85 20.26 3.64
N ASN A 168 2.57 20.61 3.42
CA ASN A 168 1.80 21.44 4.36
C ASN A 168 1.69 20.79 5.77
N ARG A 169 1.87 19.48 5.86
CA ARG A 169 1.77 18.70 7.10
C ARG A 169 3.14 18.34 7.70
N ILE A 170 4.17 18.28 6.87
CA ILE A 170 5.52 17.85 7.25
C ILE A 170 6.49 18.99 6.95
N THR A 171 7.26 19.40 7.95
CA THR A 171 8.33 20.38 7.79
C THR A 171 9.68 19.76 8.14
N ILE A 172 10.70 20.20 7.43
CA ILE A 172 12.10 19.82 7.69
C ILE A 172 12.85 21.10 8.04
N SER A 173 13.64 21.03 9.13
CA SER A 173 14.46 22.16 9.57
C SER A 173 15.47 22.58 8.50
N PRO A 174 15.92 23.85 8.48
CA PRO A 174 16.89 24.34 7.49
C PRO A 174 18.21 23.59 7.49
N ASP A 175 18.63 23.03 8.62
CA ASP A 175 19.81 22.18 8.75
C ASP A 175 19.57 20.70 8.34
N GLY A 176 18.34 20.37 7.94
CA GLY A 176 17.92 19.04 7.55
C GLY A 176 17.82 18.04 8.70
N LYS A 177 18.17 18.41 9.93
CA LYS A 177 18.35 17.47 11.05
C LYS A 177 17.06 17.11 11.77
N THR A 178 16.01 17.91 11.65
CA THR A 178 14.73 17.68 12.32
C THR A 178 13.61 17.61 11.30
N LEU A 179 12.74 16.62 11.46
CA LEU A 179 11.49 16.50 10.73
C LEU A 179 10.35 16.63 11.71
N ASP A 180 9.38 17.49 11.42
CA ASP A 180 8.17 17.72 12.20
C ASP A 180 6.94 17.35 11.39
N ILE A 181 6.13 16.42 11.90
CA ILE A 181 4.78 16.13 11.42
C ILE A 181 3.80 16.89 12.32
N HIS A 182 3.21 17.97 11.84
CA HIS A 182 2.31 18.84 12.63
C HIS A 182 0.98 18.18 12.97
N ARG A 183 0.50 17.30 12.13
CA ARG A 183 -0.70 16.49 12.34
C ARG A 183 -0.46 15.10 11.80
N VAL A 184 -0.44 14.12 12.71
CA VAL A 184 -0.29 12.71 12.31
C VAL A 184 -1.54 12.22 11.59
N SER A 185 -1.34 11.29 10.68
CA SER A 185 -2.39 10.62 9.92
C SER A 185 -2.38 9.13 10.23
N ARG A 186 -3.53 8.47 10.14
CA ARG A 186 -3.66 7.00 10.25
C ARG A 186 -2.73 6.23 9.31
N TYR A 187 -2.23 6.88 8.26
CA TYR A 187 -1.31 6.30 7.29
C TYR A 187 0.17 6.50 7.65
N ASP A 188 0.49 7.21 8.75
CA ASP A 188 1.86 7.37 9.21
C ASP A 188 2.23 6.17 10.09
N HIS A 189 3.11 5.31 9.59
CA HIS A 189 3.47 4.07 10.28
C HIS A 189 4.90 4.08 10.80
N SER A 190 5.79 4.84 10.15
CA SER A 190 7.20 4.88 10.56
C SER A 190 7.95 6.10 10.07
N LEU A 191 9.02 6.42 10.82
CA LEU A 191 9.98 7.47 10.50
C LEU A 191 11.38 6.89 10.42
N GLN A 192 12.16 7.36 9.45
CA GLN A 192 13.54 6.99 9.27
C GLN A 192 14.32 8.16 8.65
N CYS A 193 15.57 8.36 9.06
CA CYS A 193 16.47 9.25 8.34
C CYS A 193 17.60 8.46 7.68
N ALA A 194 18.18 9.05 6.65
CA ALA A 194 19.33 8.50 5.97
C ALA A 194 20.35 9.61 5.66
N ILE A 195 21.62 9.25 5.57
CA ILE A 195 22.68 10.10 5.08
C ILE A 195 23.21 9.58 3.76
N GLU A 196 23.56 10.48 2.86
CA GLU A 196 24.18 10.17 1.57
C GLU A 196 25.52 10.91 1.49
N ASP A 197 26.53 10.37 2.17
CA ASP A 197 27.88 10.94 2.14
C ASP A 197 28.62 10.59 0.85
N PHE A 198 28.19 9.54 0.16
CA PHE A 198 28.70 9.11 -1.14
C PHE A 198 27.55 8.94 -2.12
N PRO A 199 27.73 9.28 -3.40
CA PRO A 199 26.71 9.07 -4.42
C PRO A 199 26.19 7.63 -4.42
N GLU A 200 24.86 7.46 -4.42
CA GLU A 200 24.16 6.17 -4.45
C GLU A 200 24.31 5.30 -3.18
N ILE A 201 25.07 5.73 -2.17
CA ILE A 201 25.23 5.00 -0.92
C ILE A 201 24.41 5.67 0.18
N LEU A 202 23.24 5.11 0.47
CA LEU A 202 22.36 5.55 1.53
C LEU A 202 22.60 4.73 2.80
N GLN A 203 23.00 5.40 3.87
CA GLN A 203 23.13 4.82 5.21
C GLN A 203 21.89 5.23 6.01
N ARG A 204 21.06 4.26 6.37
CA ARG A 204 19.77 4.49 7.03
C ARG A 204 19.87 4.29 8.54
N SER A 205 19.10 5.07 9.28
CA SER A 205 18.86 4.86 10.71
C SER A 205 18.01 3.62 10.96
N GLU A 206 17.85 3.26 12.21
CA GLU A 206 16.74 2.40 12.62
C GLU A 206 15.40 3.10 12.33
N GLU A 207 14.34 2.32 12.24
CA GLU A 207 12.99 2.79 11.98
C GLU A 207 12.27 3.06 13.30
N ILE A 208 11.65 4.23 13.44
CA ILE A 208 10.77 4.53 14.57
C ILE A 208 9.33 4.21 14.15
N PRO A 209 8.70 3.19 14.74
CA PRO A 209 7.31 2.87 14.45
C PRO A 209 6.38 3.92 15.07
N LEU A 210 5.31 4.28 14.35
CA LEU A 210 4.25 5.15 14.80
C LEU A 210 2.95 4.36 14.94
N THR A 211 2.27 4.52 16.08
CA THR A 211 0.94 3.96 16.30
C THR A 211 -0.07 5.09 16.37
N VAL A 212 -0.96 5.17 15.38
CA VAL A 212 -1.95 6.24 15.27
C VAL A 212 -3.35 5.68 15.52
N ALA A 213 -4.04 6.25 16.52
CA ALA A 213 -5.44 6.01 16.81
C ALA A 213 -6.33 6.90 15.94
N TYR A 214 -7.45 6.36 15.48
CA TYR A 214 -8.45 7.06 14.67
C TYR A 214 -9.84 6.46 14.86
N GLY A 215 -10.85 7.19 14.43
CA GLY A 215 -12.25 6.77 14.49
C GLY A 215 -12.91 6.96 15.86
N PRO A 216 -14.16 6.51 16.00
CA PRO A 216 -14.96 5.70 15.07
C PRO A 216 -15.41 6.48 13.83
N ASP A 217 -15.08 5.98 12.63
CA ASP A 217 -15.52 6.56 11.38
C ASP A 217 -16.59 5.67 10.73
N TYR A 218 -17.47 6.29 9.91
CA TYR A 218 -18.48 5.58 9.10
C TYR A 218 -19.33 4.60 9.92
N VAL A 219 -19.74 5.02 11.15
CA VAL A 219 -20.61 4.19 11.98
C VAL A 219 -21.90 3.87 11.22
N SER A 220 -22.19 2.60 11.04
CA SER A 220 -23.37 2.08 10.35
C SER A 220 -24.07 1.02 11.18
N LEU A 221 -25.39 0.91 11.01
CA LEU A 221 -26.25 -0.07 11.68
C LEU A 221 -26.94 -0.90 10.60
N TRP A 222 -26.52 -2.15 10.48
CA TRP A 222 -27.11 -3.14 9.59
C TRP A 222 -28.19 -3.91 10.32
N THR A 223 -29.23 -4.29 9.62
CA THR A 223 -30.37 -4.99 10.23
C THR A 223 -30.87 -6.10 9.33
N GLN A 224 -31.41 -7.13 9.97
CA GLN A 224 -32.14 -8.20 9.29
C GLN A 224 -33.43 -8.47 10.08
N PRO A 225 -34.64 -8.20 9.52
CA PRO A 225 -34.94 -7.67 8.17
C PRO A 225 -34.34 -6.28 7.91
N ASP A 226 -34.33 -5.88 6.62
CA ASP A 226 -33.81 -4.57 6.20
C ASP A 226 -34.63 -3.41 6.77
N VAL A 227 -33.95 -2.34 7.12
CA VAL A 227 -34.55 -1.08 7.55
C VAL A 227 -34.97 -0.24 6.35
N PHE A 228 -36.13 0.39 6.46
CA PHE A 228 -36.62 1.38 5.50
C PHE A 228 -36.94 2.67 6.23
N ASP A 229 -36.28 3.77 5.81
CA ASP A 229 -36.45 5.13 6.40
C ASP A 229 -36.31 5.13 7.95
N GLY A 230 -35.26 4.45 8.45
CA GLY A 230 -34.98 4.36 9.88
C GLY A 230 -35.90 3.42 10.69
N VAL A 231 -36.82 2.73 10.00
CA VAL A 231 -37.80 1.83 10.62
C VAL A 231 -37.60 0.39 10.14
N LEU A 232 -37.39 -0.51 11.06
CA LEU A 232 -37.39 -1.94 10.84
C LEU A 232 -38.78 -2.50 11.15
N THR A 233 -39.42 -3.13 10.18
CA THR A 233 -40.74 -3.76 10.36
C THR A 233 -40.56 -5.26 10.56
N ALA A 234 -40.95 -5.76 11.74
CA ALA A 234 -40.81 -7.16 12.08
C ALA A 234 -42.04 -7.65 12.88
N ALA A 235 -42.49 -8.88 12.57
CA ALA A 235 -43.63 -9.50 13.27
C ALA A 235 -43.19 -10.03 14.65
N ILE A 236 -44.13 -10.06 15.60
CA ILE A 236 -43.93 -10.74 16.90
C ILE A 236 -43.58 -12.20 16.64
N GLY A 237 -42.55 -12.71 17.34
CA GLY A 237 -42.05 -14.07 17.21
C GLY A 237 -40.99 -14.25 16.10
N SER A 238 -40.78 -13.24 15.21
CA SER A 238 -39.72 -13.30 14.22
C SER A 238 -38.34 -13.00 14.82
N SER A 239 -37.29 -13.43 14.15
CA SER A 239 -35.92 -13.09 14.53
C SER A 239 -35.52 -11.74 13.94
N VAL A 240 -34.84 -10.93 14.74
CA VAL A 240 -34.23 -9.64 14.31
C VAL A 240 -32.74 -9.66 14.67
N GLN A 241 -31.92 -9.28 13.72
CA GLN A 241 -30.48 -9.11 13.91
C GLN A 241 -30.12 -7.64 13.69
N LEU A 242 -29.29 -7.11 14.56
CA LEU A 242 -28.74 -5.77 14.51
C LEU A 242 -27.21 -5.88 14.57
N GLU A 243 -26.51 -5.26 13.64
CA GLU A 243 -25.06 -5.24 13.57
C GLU A 243 -24.56 -3.80 13.42
N CYS A 244 -23.73 -3.38 14.36
CA CYS A 244 -23.17 -2.03 14.41
C CYS A 244 -21.71 -2.08 14.01
N THR A 245 -21.34 -1.44 12.90
CA THR A 245 -19.97 -1.45 12.36
C THR A 245 -19.38 -0.06 12.26
N CYS A 246 -18.05 0.03 12.37
CA CYS A 246 -17.30 1.25 12.12
C CYS A 246 -15.86 0.95 11.75
N PHE A 247 -15.13 1.99 11.32
CA PHE A 247 -13.68 1.95 11.18
C PHE A 247 -13.04 2.66 12.36
N SER A 248 -12.26 1.94 13.16
CA SER A 248 -11.61 2.47 14.36
C SER A 248 -10.30 1.74 14.66
N ARG A 249 -9.35 2.46 15.23
CA ARG A 249 -8.14 1.91 15.82
C ARG A 249 -7.80 2.68 17.09
N PRO A 250 -7.62 2.01 18.24
CA PRO A 250 -7.90 0.59 18.50
C PRO A 250 -9.35 0.21 18.25
N GLU A 251 -9.65 -1.07 18.44
CA GLU A 251 -11.04 -1.57 18.36
C GLU A 251 -11.95 -0.80 19.30
N PRO A 252 -13.14 -0.39 18.84
CA PRO A 252 -14.06 0.43 19.63
C PRO A 252 -14.80 -0.40 20.67
N ARG A 253 -15.41 0.30 21.63
CA ARG A 253 -16.37 -0.27 22.56
C ARG A 253 -17.78 -0.03 22.06
N TYR A 254 -18.66 -1.03 22.18
CA TYR A 254 -20.06 -0.96 21.79
C TYR A 254 -20.95 -0.90 23.00
N HIS A 255 -21.99 -0.06 22.95
CA HIS A 255 -23.04 0.04 23.96
C HIS A 255 -24.40 0.10 23.28
N TRP A 256 -25.33 -0.71 23.73
CA TRP A 256 -26.68 -0.76 23.19
C TRP A 256 -27.68 -0.15 24.16
N ILE A 257 -28.56 0.71 23.66
CA ILE A 257 -29.63 1.34 24.41
C ILE A 257 -30.97 0.98 23.76
N HIS A 258 -31.92 0.49 24.54
CA HIS A 258 -33.29 0.24 24.13
C HIS A 258 -34.22 1.14 24.88
N ASN A 259 -35.00 2.00 24.19
CA ASN A 259 -35.98 2.95 24.77
C ASN A 259 -35.38 3.74 25.96
N GLY A 260 -34.10 4.16 25.86
CA GLY A 260 -33.40 4.92 26.89
C GLY A 260 -32.72 4.08 27.99
N SER A 261 -32.89 2.78 27.99
CA SER A 261 -32.28 1.89 28.98
C SER A 261 -31.05 1.18 28.38
N LEU A 262 -29.91 1.21 29.09
CA LEU A 262 -28.70 0.49 28.71
C LEU A 262 -28.91 -1.02 28.78
N LEU A 263 -28.54 -1.72 27.71
CA LEU A 263 -28.54 -3.16 27.63
C LEU A 263 -27.21 -3.75 28.12
N SER A 264 -27.20 -4.99 28.55
CA SER A 264 -25.99 -5.72 28.97
C SER A 264 -25.15 -6.25 27.81
N VAL A 265 -25.50 -5.92 26.55
CA VAL A 265 -24.79 -6.34 25.34
C VAL A 265 -23.71 -5.29 25.05
N SER A 266 -22.46 -5.73 24.90
CA SER A 266 -21.30 -4.91 24.61
C SER A 266 -20.58 -5.31 23.32
N GLU A 267 -21.19 -6.18 22.53
CA GLU A 267 -20.67 -6.67 21.26
C GLU A 267 -21.25 -5.85 20.09
N GLU A 268 -20.61 -5.91 18.95
CA GLU A 268 -21.06 -5.25 17.71
C GLU A 268 -22.40 -5.79 17.21
N ASN A 269 -22.68 -7.07 17.52
CA ASN A 269 -23.85 -7.80 17.08
C ASN A 269 -24.85 -8.02 18.21
N MET A 270 -26.13 -7.79 17.92
CA MET A 270 -27.22 -8.12 18.82
C MET A 270 -28.32 -8.88 18.07
N THR A 271 -28.74 -10.02 18.62
CA THR A 271 -29.80 -10.85 18.04
C THR A 271 -30.98 -10.94 18.99
N LEU A 272 -32.18 -10.70 18.47
CA LEU A 272 -33.46 -10.94 19.12
C LEU A 272 -34.09 -12.17 18.46
N PRO A 273 -33.90 -13.39 18.99
CA PRO A 273 -34.28 -14.63 18.29
C PRO A 273 -35.79 -14.82 18.12
N SER A 274 -36.56 -14.22 18.99
CA SER A 274 -38.03 -14.24 18.96
C SER A 274 -38.55 -12.93 19.52
N LEU A 275 -38.90 -12.01 18.62
CA LEU A 275 -39.29 -10.64 18.96
C LEU A 275 -40.55 -10.60 19.83
N LYS A 276 -40.51 -9.85 20.93
CA LYS A 276 -41.63 -9.64 21.88
C LYS A 276 -42.10 -8.20 21.83
N TRP A 277 -43.30 -7.93 22.34
CA TRP A 277 -43.85 -6.57 22.41
C TRP A 277 -42.97 -5.61 23.21
N GLU A 278 -42.38 -6.07 24.31
CA GLU A 278 -41.50 -5.29 25.17
C GLU A 278 -40.17 -4.92 24.48
N GLN A 279 -39.83 -5.60 23.40
CA GLN A 279 -38.64 -5.38 22.61
C GLN A 279 -38.89 -4.45 21.41
N MET A 280 -40.09 -3.96 21.22
CA MET A 280 -40.41 -2.93 20.23
C MET A 280 -39.87 -1.57 20.68
N GLY A 281 -39.56 -0.70 19.74
CA GLY A 281 -39.13 0.67 20.00
C GLY A 281 -37.77 0.98 19.45
N ILE A 282 -37.09 1.94 20.05
CA ILE A 282 -35.83 2.53 19.54
C ILE A 282 -34.65 1.79 20.11
N TYR A 283 -33.81 1.26 19.22
CA TYR A 283 -32.50 0.72 19.51
C TYR A 283 -31.43 1.68 19.03
N ARG A 284 -30.50 2.02 19.91
CA ARG A 284 -29.36 2.87 19.63
C ARG A 284 -28.09 2.11 19.93
N CYS A 285 -27.22 1.98 18.92
CA CYS A 285 -25.86 1.54 19.07
C CYS A 285 -24.95 2.74 19.27
N ILE A 286 -24.19 2.80 20.35
CA ILE A 286 -23.13 3.78 20.60
C ILE A 286 -21.80 3.08 20.42
N VAL A 287 -20.93 3.69 19.65
CA VAL A 287 -19.58 3.21 19.36
C VAL A 287 -18.58 4.23 19.89
N GLU A 288 -17.70 3.80 20.79
CA GLU A 288 -16.74 4.66 21.47
C GLU A 288 -15.29 4.19 21.23
N ASN A 289 -14.40 5.11 20.90
CA ASN A 289 -12.97 4.88 20.90
C ASN A 289 -12.34 5.65 22.07
N THR A 290 -11.76 4.93 23.02
CA THR A 290 -11.21 5.50 24.25
C THR A 290 -9.93 6.30 24.04
N GLU A 291 -9.14 5.99 23.01
CA GLU A 291 -7.92 6.72 22.70
C GLU A 291 -8.21 8.06 22.04
N THR A 292 -9.15 8.09 21.09
CA THR A 292 -9.56 9.35 20.43
C THR A 292 -10.56 10.14 21.25
N GLN A 293 -11.15 9.54 22.29
CA GLN A 293 -12.23 10.09 23.11
C GLN A 293 -13.47 10.52 22.30
N LEU A 294 -13.70 9.85 21.17
CA LEU A 294 -14.85 10.07 20.30
C LEU A 294 -15.89 8.98 20.50
N ALA A 295 -17.15 9.40 20.48
CA ALA A 295 -18.29 8.48 20.51
C ALA A 295 -19.33 8.92 19.46
N PHE A 296 -19.81 7.99 18.67
CA PHE A 296 -20.86 8.18 17.68
C PHE A 296 -21.96 7.14 17.88
N TYR A 297 -23.14 7.42 17.35
CA TYR A 297 -24.26 6.47 17.45
C TYR A 297 -25.04 6.36 16.13
N ARG A 298 -25.76 5.24 16.03
CA ARG A 298 -26.83 5.00 15.05
C ARG A 298 -28.02 4.41 15.76
N GLU A 299 -29.21 4.69 15.23
CA GLU A 299 -30.44 4.18 15.81
C GLU A 299 -31.39 3.62 14.75
N VAL A 300 -32.22 2.69 15.17
CA VAL A 300 -33.29 2.07 14.39
C VAL A 300 -34.52 1.91 15.27
N THR A 301 -35.70 2.09 14.70
CA THR A 301 -36.96 1.85 15.38
C THR A 301 -37.57 0.54 14.91
N ILE A 302 -37.80 -0.41 15.82
CA ILE A 302 -38.50 -1.67 15.53
C ILE A 302 -39.97 -1.49 15.74
N GLN A 303 -40.80 -1.78 14.70
CA GLN A 303 -42.26 -1.65 14.72
C GLN A 303 -42.92 -2.92 14.16
N PRO A 304 -44.14 -3.24 14.60
CA PRO A 304 -44.93 -4.31 14.00
C PRO A 304 -45.35 -3.92 12.57
N PRO A 305 -45.61 -4.92 11.71
CA PRO A 305 -46.21 -4.67 10.40
C PRO A 305 -47.53 -3.92 10.54
N ARG A 306 -47.75 -2.88 9.76
CA ARG A 306 -49.06 -2.22 9.69
C ARG A 306 -50.08 -3.23 9.17
N PRO A 307 -51.26 -3.35 9.79
CA PRO A 307 -52.32 -4.14 9.19
C PRO A 307 -52.56 -3.65 7.76
N GLN A 308 -52.41 -4.52 6.80
CA GLN A 308 -52.82 -4.17 5.45
C GLN A 308 -54.31 -3.87 5.50
N PRO A 309 -54.75 -2.74 4.95
CA PRO A 309 -56.17 -2.51 4.80
C PRO A 309 -56.72 -3.71 4.01
N THR A 310 -57.66 -4.42 4.63
CA THR A 310 -58.40 -5.45 3.92
C THR A 310 -59.10 -4.74 2.79
N VAL A 311 -58.53 -4.89 1.60
CA VAL A 311 -59.24 -4.40 0.41
C VAL A 311 -60.41 -5.32 0.24
N HIS A 312 -61.56 -4.95 0.87
CA HIS A 312 -62.84 -5.49 0.44
C HIS A 312 -62.94 -5.14 -1.05
N ARG A 313 -62.73 -6.10 -1.92
CA ARG A 313 -63.10 -6.00 -3.30
C ARG A 313 -64.63 -5.99 -3.33
N GLU A 314 -65.22 -4.83 -3.06
CA GLU A 314 -66.60 -4.60 -3.41
C GLU A 314 -66.61 -4.63 -4.93
N PHE A 315 -67.26 -5.65 -5.46
CA PHE A 315 -67.52 -5.70 -6.91
C PHE A 315 -68.54 -4.64 -7.19
N TYR A 316 -68.14 -3.46 -7.55
CA TYR A 316 -69.00 -2.44 -8.09
C TYR A 316 -69.43 -2.87 -9.51
N ILE A 317 -70.62 -3.51 -9.57
CA ILE A 317 -71.27 -3.75 -10.85
C ILE A 317 -71.86 -2.38 -11.26
N SER A 318 -71.39 -1.83 -12.34
CA SER A 318 -71.90 -0.53 -12.81
C SER A 318 -73.43 -0.64 -13.04
N GLY A 319 -74.16 0.42 -12.62
CA GLY A 319 -75.64 0.43 -12.75
C GLY A 319 -76.12 0.10 -14.17
N SER A 320 -75.38 0.50 -15.19
CA SER A 320 -75.64 0.16 -16.60
C SER A 320 -75.57 -1.35 -16.87
N LEU A 321 -74.63 -2.07 -16.26
CA LEU A 321 -74.51 -3.53 -16.38
C LEU A 321 -75.65 -4.25 -15.67
N VAL A 322 -76.10 -3.77 -14.50
CA VAL A 322 -77.23 -4.30 -13.78
C VAL A 322 -78.51 -4.14 -14.60
N ILE A 323 -78.77 -2.95 -15.17
CA ILE A 323 -79.91 -2.70 -16.06
C ILE A 323 -79.84 -3.60 -17.28
N PHE A 324 -78.70 -3.77 -17.91
CA PHE A 324 -78.51 -4.67 -19.05
C PHE A 324 -78.83 -6.14 -18.71
N LEU A 325 -78.38 -6.61 -17.58
CA LEU A 325 -78.69 -8.00 -17.12
C LEU A 325 -80.17 -8.17 -16.77
N ILE A 326 -80.85 -7.19 -16.22
CA ILE A 326 -82.26 -7.20 -15.95
C ILE A 326 -83.05 -7.27 -17.28
N ILE A 327 -82.70 -6.45 -18.27
CA ILE A 327 -83.29 -6.49 -19.60
C ILE A 327 -83.13 -7.82 -20.28
N LEU A 328 -81.96 -8.40 -20.25
CA LEU A 328 -81.69 -9.74 -20.79
C LEU A 328 -82.51 -10.82 -20.12
N ALA A 329 -82.62 -10.77 -18.78
CA ALA A 329 -83.40 -11.73 -17.99
C ALA A 329 -84.92 -11.61 -18.31
N SER A 330 -85.42 -10.35 -18.47
CA SER A 330 -86.84 -10.10 -18.80
C SER A 330 -87.18 -10.56 -20.24
N LEU A 331 -86.31 -10.30 -21.22
CA LEU A 331 -86.49 -10.76 -22.61
C LEU A 331 -86.40 -12.31 -22.69
N GLY A 332 -85.52 -12.91 -21.94
CA GLY A 332 -85.44 -14.38 -21.87
C GLY A 332 -86.67 -15.00 -21.27
N SER A 333 -87.19 -14.44 -20.16
CA SER A 333 -88.44 -14.91 -19.56
C SER A 333 -89.65 -14.74 -20.44
N ALA A 334 -89.78 -13.58 -21.16
CA ALA A 334 -90.84 -13.35 -22.14
C ALA A 334 -90.79 -14.33 -23.29
N TYR A 335 -89.57 -14.65 -23.80
CA TYR A 335 -89.41 -15.65 -24.84
C TYR A 335 -89.85 -17.06 -24.40
N ILE A 336 -89.44 -17.49 -23.21
CA ILE A 336 -89.85 -18.78 -22.63
C ILE A 336 -91.38 -18.84 -22.46
N CYS A 337 -91.99 -17.81 -21.88
CA CYS A 337 -93.44 -17.67 -21.75
C CYS A 337 -94.12 -17.79 -23.10
N GLY A 338 -93.63 -17.05 -24.11
CA GLY A 338 -94.17 -17.10 -25.48
C GLY A 338 -94.09 -18.51 -26.06
N MET A 339 -93.02 -19.20 -25.92
CA MET A 339 -92.83 -20.60 -26.38
C MET A 339 -93.80 -21.56 -25.67
N LEU A 340 -94.03 -21.38 -24.37
CA LEU A 340 -94.92 -22.20 -23.56
C LEU A 340 -96.37 -21.97 -24.05
N VAL A 341 -96.80 -20.69 -24.22
CA VAL A 341 -98.15 -20.36 -24.78
C VAL A 341 -98.32 -20.93 -26.18
N TYR A 342 -97.35 -20.78 -27.04
CA TYR A 342 -97.41 -21.35 -28.37
C TYR A 342 -97.50 -22.89 -28.37
N SER A 343 -96.72 -23.55 -27.49
CA SER A 343 -96.83 -25.01 -27.33
C SER A 343 -98.15 -25.46 -26.80
N LEU A 344 -98.75 -24.75 -25.85
CA LEU A 344 -100.08 -25.01 -25.34
C LEU A 344 -101.17 -24.77 -26.46
N PHE A 345 -101.02 -23.70 -27.25
CA PHE A 345 -101.93 -23.44 -28.36
C PHE A 345 -101.87 -24.58 -29.41
N ILE A 346 -100.69 -25.09 -29.77
CA ILE A 346 -100.58 -26.20 -30.69
C ILE A 346 -101.23 -27.47 -30.10
N LEU A 347 -101.06 -27.74 -28.81
CA LEU A 347 -101.65 -28.89 -28.12
C LEU A 347 -103.18 -28.78 -28.07
N CYS A 348 -103.74 -27.56 -27.87
CA CYS A 348 -105.14 -27.34 -27.86
C CYS A 348 -105.74 -27.37 -29.28
N SER A 349 -105.01 -26.99 -30.32
CA SER A 349 -105.47 -27.07 -31.74
C SER A 349 -105.42 -28.43 -32.36
N ARG A 350 -104.81 -29.44 -31.70
CA ARG A 350 -104.79 -30.84 -32.15
C ARG A 350 -105.80 -31.75 -31.43
N ARG A 351 -106.69 -31.14 -30.60
CA ARG A 351 -107.95 -31.78 -30.15
C ARG A 351 -109.12 -31.24 -30.92
#